data_d1d8247ecbaeebcb00b063b7cd4a6973
#
_entry.id   d1d8247ecbaeebcb00b063b7cd4a6973
#
_cell.length_a   1.000
_cell.length_b   1.000
_cell.length_c   1.000
_cell.angle_alpha   90.00
_cell.angle_beta   90.00
_cell.angle_gamma   90.00
#
_symmetry.space_group_name_H-M   'P 1'
#
loop_
_entity.id
_entity.type
_entity.pdbx_description
1 polymer ?
#
loop_
_entity_poly.entity_id
_entity_poly.type
_entity_poly.pdbx_seq_one_letter_code
_entity_poly.pdbx_strand_id
1 'polypeptide(L)'
;KAMSHERMLRAEKQLAQEINALIRKAEILDAQEDRRYGKTDRGSDLPDELRRRQDRLERIRQARKEMEAETAAAAARERQEEADQARAQADAAKQADVPAAEQADLNKRAEAAAAKAKAAREKAIEAAKEAGLEPPELEPLETEAMPRRGLARKANGTPTHKTQRNFTDPDSHLMKSDGHYIQGYNCQLAVDSDHQVIVALGVSNQAPDVEHLEPMLQRIATTAGALPDVMTADAGYWSENNAKTCAEQGIDAYIATGRLPHGQPLPPKRGPMPKDADPKARMARKLRSKTGSAIYAQRKAIVEPVNG
;
A
#
# COMPACT_ATOMS: atom_id res chain seq x y z
N LYS A 1 -4.80 7.71 -15.58
CA LYS A 1 -6.21 7.23 -15.54
C LYS A 1 -6.21 5.80 -15.00
N ALA A 2 -6.96 5.53 -13.92
CA ALA A 2 -7.02 4.21 -13.29
C ALA A 2 -8.16 3.35 -13.87
N MET A 3 -7.94 2.02 -13.92
CA MET A 3 -8.96 1.03 -14.28
C MET A 3 -8.95 -0.13 -13.30
N SER A 4 -10.14 -0.72 -13.04
CA SER A 4 -10.25 -1.96 -12.28
C SER A 4 -9.90 -3.17 -13.16
N HIS A 5 -9.47 -4.26 -12.54
CA HIS A 5 -9.13 -5.52 -13.21
C HIS A 5 -10.29 -6.03 -14.09
N GLU A 6 -11.51 -6.03 -13.56
CA GLU A 6 -12.71 -6.41 -14.33
C GLU A 6 -12.93 -5.51 -15.54
N ARG A 7 -12.74 -4.20 -15.39
CA ARG A 7 -12.88 -3.25 -16.49
C ARG A 7 -11.79 -3.42 -17.54
N MET A 8 -10.57 -3.81 -17.14
CA MET A 8 -9.49 -4.13 -18.07
C MET A 8 -9.87 -5.35 -18.93
N LEU A 9 -10.34 -6.43 -18.32
CA LEU A 9 -10.77 -7.64 -19.02
C LEU A 9 -11.91 -7.36 -20.02
N ARG A 10 -12.91 -6.58 -19.62
CA ARG A 10 -14.01 -6.19 -20.51
C ARG A 10 -13.53 -5.32 -21.69
N ALA A 11 -12.68 -4.32 -21.40
CA ALA A 11 -12.15 -3.42 -22.41
C ALA A 11 -11.23 -4.18 -23.40
N GLU A 12 -10.44 -5.14 -22.95
CA GLU A 12 -9.61 -5.99 -23.77
C GLU A 12 -10.44 -6.79 -24.77
N LYS A 13 -11.49 -7.44 -24.28
CA LYS A 13 -12.42 -8.21 -25.12
C LYS A 13 -13.13 -7.33 -26.16
N GLN A 14 -13.64 -6.17 -25.73
CA GLN A 14 -14.34 -5.23 -26.59
C GLN A 14 -13.40 -4.66 -27.67
N LEU A 15 -12.23 -4.18 -27.30
CA LEU A 15 -11.25 -3.61 -28.24
C LEU A 15 -10.77 -4.64 -29.25
N ALA A 16 -10.55 -5.89 -28.82
CA ALA A 16 -10.18 -6.98 -29.73
C ALA A 16 -11.28 -7.24 -30.77
N GLN A 17 -12.56 -7.21 -30.37
CA GLN A 17 -13.68 -7.36 -31.28
C GLN A 17 -13.79 -6.17 -32.25
N GLU A 18 -13.61 -4.96 -31.78
CA GLU A 18 -13.64 -3.74 -32.61
C GLU A 18 -12.49 -3.73 -33.64
N ILE A 19 -11.29 -4.11 -33.22
CA ILE A 19 -10.12 -4.26 -34.09
C ILE A 19 -10.38 -5.28 -35.21
N ASN A 20 -10.88 -6.46 -34.83
CA ASN A 20 -11.20 -7.50 -35.81
C ASN A 20 -12.30 -7.07 -36.80
N ALA A 21 -13.30 -6.31 -36.33
CA ALA A 21 -14.33 -5.78 -37.20
C ALA A 21 -13.79 -4.73 -38.19
N LEU A 22 -12.87 -3.86 -37.74
CA LEU A 22 -12.21 -2.90 -38.61
C LEU A 22 -11.31 -3.56 -39.66
N ILE A 23 -10.54 -4.58 -39.27
CA ILE A 23 -9.69 -5.34 -40.20
C ILE A 23 -10.56 -6.00 -41.29
N ARG A 24 -11.64 -6.70 -40.91
CA ARG A 24 -12.56 -7.29 -41.86
C ARG A 24 -13.19 -6.27 -42.81
N LYS A 25 -13.54 -5.09 -42.29
CA LYS A 25 -14.09 -4.01 -43.13
C LYS A 25 -13.04 -3.50 -44.13
N ALA A 26 -11.80 -3.33 -43.69
CA ALA A 26 -10.68 -2.95 -44.58
C ALA A 26 -10.46 -4.01 -45.67
N GLU A 27 -10.39 -5.30 -45.31
CA GLU A 27 -10.24 -6.39 -46.26
C GLU A 27 -11.35 -6.43 -47.34
N ILE A 28 -12.58 -6.14 -46.95
CA ILE A 28 -13.72 -6.08 -47.90
C ILE A 28 -13.57 -4.87 -48.84
N LEU A 29 -13.13 -3.70 -48.32
CA LEU A 29 -12.90 -2.51 -49.15
C LEU A 29 -11.73 -2.72 -50.12
N ASP A 30 -10.61 -3.27 -49.63
CA ASP A 30 -9.46 -3.60 -50.45
C ASP A 30 -9.80 -4.61 -51.57
N ALA A 31 -10.61 -5.61 -51.24
CA ALA A 31 -11.07 -6.57 -52.26
C ALA A 31 -12.03 -5.95 -53.30
N GLN A 32 -12.79 -4.89 -52.94
CA GLN A 32 -13.61 -4.14 -53.88
C GLN A 32 -12.77 -3.18 -54.76
N GLU A 33 -11.76 -2.54 -54.18
CA GLU A 33 -10.82 -1.69 -54.91
C GLU A 33 -9.92 -2.46 -55.82
N ASP A 34 -9.38 -3.62 -55.43
CA ASP A 34 -8.61 -4.56 -56.27
C ASP A 34 -9.40 -5.00 -57.51
N ARG A 35 -10.73 -5.18 -57.38
CA ARG A 35 -11.59 -5.55 -58.53
C ARG A 35 -11.82 -4.35 -59.46
N ARG A 36 -11.74 -3.14 -58.97
CA ARG A 36 -12.04 -1.89 -59.73
C ARG A 36 -10.81 -1.32 -60.43
N TYR A 37 -9.67 -1.36 -59.73
CA TYR A 37 -8.46 -0.60 -60.12
C TYR A 37 -7.21 -1.46 -60.28
N GLY A 38 -7.28 -2.78 -59.99
CA GLY A 38 -6.11 -3.66 -60.07
C GLY A 38 -5.20 -3.59 -58.82
N LYS A 39 -4.29 -4.56 -58.67
CA LYS A 39 -3.49 -4.80 -57.43
C LYS A 39 -2.25 -3.87 -57.24
N THR A 40 -2.15 -2.77 -57.92
CA THR A 40 -0.90 -2.02 -58.07
C THR A 40 -0.60 -0.97 -57.01
N ASP A 41 -1.53 -0.60 -56.16
CA ASP A 41 -1.28 0.44 -55.15
C ASP A 41 -1.92 0.07 -53.80
N ARG A 42 -1.21 -0.72 -53.00
CA ARG A 42 -1.60 -0.99 -51.62
C ARG A 42 -0.99 0.08 -50.72
N GLY A 43 -1.80 0.99 -50.26
CA GLY A 43 -1.43 1.88 -49.16
C GLY A 43 -1.05 1.04 -47.94
N SER A 44 0.19 1.17 -47.48
CA SER A 44 0.73 0.44 -46.33
C SER A 44 0.27 0.98 -44.98
N ASP A 45 -0.56 2.00 -44.97
CA ASP A 45 -0.93 2.72 -43.76
C ASP A 45 -2.23 2.16 -43.18
N LEU A 46 -2.07 1.44 -42.07
CA LEU A 46 -3.19 1.15 -41.16
C LEU A 46 -3.90 2.45 -40.79
N PRO A 47 -5.23 2.53 -40.92
CA PRO A 47 -5.97 3.73 -40.50
C PRO A 47 -5.56 4.14 -39.09
N ASP A 48 -5.34 5.43 -38.85
CA ASP A 48 -4.92 5.97 -37.55
C ASP A 48 -5.81 5.49 -36.41
N GLU A 49 -7.07 5.27 -36.69
CA GLU A 49 -8.03 4.75 -35.72
C GLU A 49 -7.72 3.33 -35.28
N LEU A 50 -7.30 2.45 -36.23
CA LEU A 50 -6.92 1.08 -35.92
C LEU A 50 -5.65 1.06 -35.07
N ARG A 51 -4.63 1.86 -35.42
CA ARG A 51 -3.40 2.01 -34.66
C ARG A 51 -3.67 2.47 -33.23
N ARG A 52 -4.49 3.51 -33.02
CA ARG A 52 -4.86 4.00 -31.69
C ARG A 52 -5.57 2.94 -30.85
N ARG A 53 -6.42 2.10 -31.45
CA ARG A 53 -7.10 1.01 -30.73
C ARG A 53 -6.15 -0.11 -30.38
N GLN A 54 -5.22 -0.47 -31.25
CA GLN A 54 -4.17 -1.45 -30.98
C GLN A 54 -3.25 -1.01 -29.85
N ASP A 55 -2.74 0.22 -29.90
CA ASP A 55 -1.91 0.79 -28.82
C ASP A 55 -2.66 0.81 -27.47
N ARG A 56 -3.94 1.15 -27.49
CA ARG A 56 -4.77 1.13 -26.28
C ARG A 56 -4.97 -0.28 -25.75
N LEU A 57 -5.20 -1.25 -26.60
CA LEU A 57 -5.35 -2.65 -26.24
C LEU A 57 -4.07 -3.17 -25.60
N GLU A 58 -2.93 -2.87 -26.20
CA GLU A 58 -1.63 -3.29 -25.69
C GLU A 58 -1.32 -2.71 -24.32
N ARG A 59 -1.55 -1.40 -24.12
CA ARG A 59 -1.40 -0.76 -22.80
C ARG A 59 -2.29 -1.40 -21.74
N ILE A 60 -3.53 -1.74 -22.06
CA ILE A 60 -4.45 -2.38 -21.11
C ILE A 60 -3.95 -3.80 -20.77
N ARG A 61 -3.52 -4.57 -21.77
CA ARG A 61 -2.95 -5.91 -21.59
C ARG A 61 -1.70 -5.88 -20.72
N GLN A 62 -0.79 -4.98 -21.02
CA GLN A 62 0.44 -4.83 -20.26
C GLN A 62 0.15 -4.47 -18.79
N ALA A 63 -0.68 -3.45 -18.54
CA ALA A 63 -1.06 -3.05 -17.19
C ALA A 63 -1.78 -4.17 -16.41
N ARG A 64 -2.57 -5.02 -17.07
CA ARG A 64 -3.20 -6.18 -16.45
C ARG A 64 -2.17 -7.24 -16.06
N LYS A 65 -1.25 -7.59 -16.97
CA LYS A 65 -0.17 -8.56 -16.70
C LYS A 65 0.71 -8.11 -15.55
N GLU A 66 1.11 -6.84 -15.53
CA GLU A 66 1.89 -6.26 -14.43
C GLU A 66 1.12 -6.32 -13.09
N MET A 67 -0.18 -6.02 -13.08
CA MET A 67 -1.02 -6.16 -11.90
C MET A 67 -1.09 -7.61 -11.42
N GLU A 68 -1.23 -8.57 -12.32
CA GLU A 68 -1.26 -10.01 -12.02
C GLU A 68 0.10 -10.47 -11.46
N ALA A 69 1.21 -10.02 -12.04
CA ALA A 69 2.56 -10.30 -11.55
C ALA A 69 2.80 -9.73 -10.14
N GLU A 70 2.40 -8.49 -9.90
CA GLU A 70 2.54 -7.82 -8.59
C GLU A 70 1.73 -8.54 -7.50
N THR A 71 0.48 -8.92 -7.80
CA THR A 71 -0.36 -9.65 -6.84
C THR A 71 0.15 -11.06 -6.57
N ALA A 72 0.70 -11.73 -7.57
CA ALA A 72 1.32 -13.05 -7.42
C ALA A 72 2.61 -12.95 -6.59
N ALA A 73 3.46 -11.94 -6.82
CA ALA A 73 4.67 -11.69 -6.03
C ALA A 73 4.35 -11.40 -4.56
N ALA A 74 3.34 -10.59 -4.30
CA ALA A 74 2.89 -10.30 -2.93
C ALA A 74 2.35 -11.55 -2.22
N ALA A 75 1.62 -12.42 -2.93
CA ALA A 75 1.17 -13.70 -2.37
C ALA A 75 2.34 -14.66 -2.11
N ALA A 76 3.36 -14.65 -2.95
CA ALA A 76 4.55 -15.49 -2.76
C ALA A 76 5.35 -15.05 -1.53
N ARG A 77 5.52 -13.74 -1.28
CA ARG A 77 6.17 -13.21 -0.06
C ARG A 77 5.41 -13.64 1.19
N GLU A 78 4.10 -13.45 1.23
CA GLU A 78 3.26 -13.85 2.37
C GLU A 78 3.40 -15.35 2.68
N ARG A 79 3.40 -16.21 1.64
CA ARG A 79 3.59 -17.64 1.81
C ARG A 79 4.99 -18.02 2.25
N GLN A 80 6.00 -17.26 1.82
CA GLN A 80 7.37 -17.46 2.27
C GLN A 80 7.51 -17.12 3.76
N GLU A 81 6.96 -15.99 4.20
CA GLU A 81 6.94 -15.58 5.61
C GLU A 81 6.22 -16.61 6.49
N GLU A 82 5.06 -17.14 6.04
CA GLU A 82 4.34 -18.20 6.75
C GLU A 82 5.20 -19.48 6.87
N ALA A 83 5.94 -19.84 5.82
CA ALA A 83 6.81 -21.01 5.82
C ALA A 83 8.01 -20.85 6.76
N ASP A 84 8.62 -19.66 6.76
CA ASP A 84 9.76 -19.35 7.63
C ASP A 84 9.34 -19.33 9.11
N GLN A 85 8.16 -18.75 9.42
CA GLN A 85 7.59 -18.77 10.76
C GLN A 85 7.26 -20.21 11.23
N ALA A 86 6.64 -21.02 10.37
CA ALA A 86 6.33 -22.40 10.71
C ALA A 86 7.59 -23.24 10.95
N ARG A 87 8.65 -23.00 10.16
CA ARG A 87 9.94 -23.64 10.32
C ARG A 87 10.62 -23.22 11.64
N ALA A 88 10.60 -21.93 11.94
CA ALA A 88 11.16 -21.40 13.19
C ALA A 88 10.45 -22.00 14.42
N GLN A 89 9.12 -22.17 14.37
CA GLN A 89 8.35 -22.82 15.43
C GLN A 89 8.71 -24.30 15.57
N ALA A 90 8.88 -25.03 14.48
CA ALA A 90 9.28 -26.43 14.50
C ALA A 90 10.71 -26.60 15.06
N ASP A 91 11.63 -25.71 14.72
CA ASP A 91 13.00 -25.76 15.21
C ASP A 91 13.10 -25.34 16.69
N ALA A 92 12.31 -24.36 17.14
CA ALA A 92 12.19 -23.99 18.56
C ALA A 92 11.62 -25.14 19.41
N ALA A 93 10.62 -25.86 18.89
CA ALA A 93 10.05 -27.02 19.56
C ALA A 93 11.04 -28.19 19.76
N LYS A 94 11.98 -28.38 18.82
CA LYS A 94 13.09 -29.34 18.96
C LYS A 94 14.03 -28.98 20.12
N GLN A 95 14.29 -27.68 20.31
CA GLN A 95 15.18 -27.17 21.36
C GLN A 95 14.52 -27.18 22.75
N ALA A 96 13.17 -27.05 22.80
CA ALA A 96 12.39 -26.95 24.03
C ALA A 96 11.93 -28.32 24.60
N ASP A 97 12.44 -29.44 24.06
CA ASP A 97 12.09 -30.83 24.49
C ASP A 97 10.56 -31.10 24.51
N VAL A 98 9.87 -30.59 23.50
CA VAL A 98 8.43 -30.76 23.32
C VAL A 98 8.09 -32.23 23.00
N PRO A 99 6.91 -32.77 23.39
CA PRO A 99 6.54 -34.16 23.11
C PRO A 99 6.62 -34.51 21.61
N ALA A 100 7.12 -35.71 21.30
CA ALA A 100 7.40 -36.17 19.94
C ALA A 100 6.18 -36.06 18.98
N ALA A 101 4.97 -36.25 19.50
CA ALA A 101 3.73 -36.12 18.71
C ALA A 101 3.48 -34.68 18.27
N GLU A 102 3.70 -33.71 19.15
CA GLU A 102 3.52 -32.28 18.85
C GLU A 102 4.64 -31.78 17.90
N GLN A 103 5.86 -32.29 18.09
CA GLN A 103 6.98 -32.01 17.20
C GLN A 103 6.75 -32.52 15.79
N ALA A 104 6.13 -33.71 15.64
CA ALA A 104 5.76 -34.28 14.34
C ALA A 104 4.68 -33.44 13.65
N ASP A 105 3.70 -32.91 14.37
CA ASP A 105 2.65 -32.04 13.82
C ASP A 105 3.23 -30.70 13.34
N LEU A 106 4.11 -30.07 14.13
CA LEU A 106 4.79 -28.83 13.74
C LEU A 106 5.67 -29.02 12.49
N ASN A 107 6.44 -30.12 12.42
CA ASN A 107 7.22 -30.44 11.22
C ASN A 107 6.32 -30.61 9.98
N LYS A 108 5.19 -31.33 10.10
CA LYS A 108 4.22 -31.50 9.02
C LYS A 108 3.62 -30.17 8.56
N ARG A 109 3.33 -29.27 9.47
CA ARG A 109 2.86 -27.90 9.16
C ARG A 109 3.93 -27.10 8.42
N ALA A 110 5.18 -27.16 8.87
CA ALA A 110 6.31 -26.49 8.21
C ALA A 110 6.54 -27.00 6.78
N GLU A 111 6.50 -28.33 6.55
CA GLU A 111 6.60 -28.92 5.23
C GLU A 111 5.44 -28.51 4.31
N ALA A 112 4.22 -28.49 4.83
CA ALA A 112 3.04 -28.05 4.06
C ALA A 112 3.10 -26.56 3.72
N ALA A 113 3.60 -25.70 4.61
CA ALA A 113 3.80 -24.28 4.37
C ALA A 113 4.90 -24.06 3.30
N ALA A 114 6.03 -24.78 3.41
CA ALA A 114 7.11 -24.71 2.42
C ALA A 114 6.66 -25.13 1.01
N ALA A 115 5.83 -26.17 0.90
CA ALA A 115 5.27 -26.60 -0.39
C ALA A 115 4.37 -25.51 -1.01
N LYS A 116 3.54 -24.85 -0.18
CA LYS A 116 2.68 -23.73 -0.63
C LYS A 116 3.52 -22.52 -1.06
N ALA A 117 4.57 -22.18 -0.31
CA ALA A 117 5.48 -21.09 -0.65
C ALA A 117 6.19 -21.35 -1.99
N LYS A 118 6.69 -22.56 -2.22
CA LYS A 118 7.31 -22.96 -3.50
C LYS A 118 6.35 -22.79 -4.66
N ALA A 119 5.12 -23.30 -4.55
CA ALA A 119 4.11 -23.18 -5.60
C ALA A 119 3.72 -21.71 -5.88
N ALA A 120 3.61 -20.89 -4.84
CA ALA A 120 3.33 -19.48 -5.00
C ALA A 120 4.50 -18.73 -5.68
N ARG A 121 5.74 -19.08 -5.35
CA ARG A 121 6.94 -18.53 -5.99
C ARG A 121 7.01 -18.87 -7.48
N GLU A 122 6.77 -20.12 -7.85
CA GLU A 122 6.75 -20.55 -9.25
C GLU A 122 5.70 -19.78 -10.06
N LYS A 123 4.51 -19.59 -9.48
CA LYS A 123 3.45 -18.79 -10.09
C LYS A 123 3.83 -17.31 -10.24
N ALA A 124 4.51 -16.73 -9.24
CA ALA A 124 4.97 -15.35 -9.31
C ALA A 124 6.02 -15.13 -10.40
N ILE A 125 6.95 -16.07 -10.54
CA ILE A 125 7.97 -16.05 -11.59
C ILE A 125 7.31 -16.15 -12.98
N GLU A 126 6.34 -17.04 -13.17
CA GLU A 126 5.63 -17.17 -14.43
C GLU A 126 4.86 -15.90 -14.80
N ALA A 127 4.13 -15.33 -13.83
CA ALA A 127 3.40 -14.08 -14.03
C ALA A 127 4.33 -12.89 -14.36
N ALA A 128 5.50 -12.81 -13.71
CA ALA A 128 6.52 -11.80 -14.03
C ALA A 128 7.04 -11.96 -15.45
N LYS A 129 7.36 -13.20 -15.86
CA LYS A 129 7.78 -13.52 -17.23
C LYS A 129 6.74 -13.13 -18.28
N GLU A 130 5.45 -13.45 -18.04
CA GLU A 130 4.35 -13.03 -18.92
C GLU A 130 4.20 -11.50 -19.03
N ALA A 131 4.53 -10.78 -17.97
CA ALA A 131 4.53 -9.33 -17.93
C ALA A 131 5.81 -8.69 -18.51
N GLY A 132 6.84 -9.48 -18.82
CA GLY A 132 8.15 -8.99 -19.26
C GLY A 132 8.94 -8.32 -18.13
N LEU A 133 8.69 -8.71 -16.88
CA LEU A 133 9.36 -8.22 -15.69
C LEU A 133 10.43 -9.21 -15.21
N GLU A 134 11.42 -8.69 -14.48
CA GLU A 134 12.38 -9.53 -13.76
C GLU A 134 11.67 -10.39 -12.70
N PRO A 135 12.19 -11.59 -12.39
CA PRO A 135 11.68 -12.41 -11.31
C PRO A 135 11.62 -11.62 -9.99
N PRO A 136 10.53 -11.73 -9.22
CA PRO A 136 10.41 -10.96 -7.98
C PRO A 136 11.42 -11.43 -6.93
N GLU A 137 12.11 -10.49 -6.32
CA GLU A 137 12.86 -10.73 -5.10
C GLU A 137 11.86 -10.95 -3.95
N LEU A 138 12.00 -12.07 -3.25
CA LEU A 138 11.10 -12.46 -2.17
C LEU A 138 11.73 -12.25 -0.78
N GLU A 139 12.79 -11.42 -0.71
CA GLU A 139 13.38 -11.05 0.58
C GLU A 139 12.40 -10.20 1.42
N PRO A 140 12.47 -10.30 2.75
CA PRO A 140 11.69 -9.44 3.63
C PRO A 140 11.94 -7.97 3.29
N LEU A 141 10.87 -7.16 3.27
CA LEU A 141 11.02 -5.72 3.11
C LEU A 141 11.84 -5.18 4.29
N GLU A 142 12.75 -4.25 4.00
CA GLU A 142 13.54 -3.58 5.05
C GLU A 142 12.62 -3.02 6.14
N THR A 143 12.98 -3.23 7.39
CA THR A 143 12.21 -2.82 8.58
C THR A 143 11.98 -1.30 8.66
N GLU A 144 12.79 -0.51 7.96
CA GLU A 144 12.67 0.96 7.89
C GLU A 144 11.75 1.44 6.75
N ALA A 145 11.20 0.52 5.95
CA ALA A 145 10.32 0.91 4.85
C ALA A 145 8.99 1.47 5.36
N MET A 146 8.54 2.59 4.77
CA MET A 146 7.19 3.10 5.03
C MET A 146 6.13 2.07 4.63
N PRO A 147 5.02 1.95 5.39
CA PRO A 147 3.96 1.02 5.07
C PRO A 147 3.47 1.21 3.63
N ARG A 148 3.34 0.11 2.90
CA ARG A 148 2.82 0.11 1.53
C ARG A 148 1.55 -0.73 1.45
N ARG A 149 0.53 -0.16 0.85
CA ARG A 149 -0.67 -0.90 0.52
C ARG A 149 -0.44 -1.69 -0.76
N GLY A 150 -0.38 -3.01 -0.64
CA GLY A 150 -0.38 -3.89 -1.81
C GLY A 150 -1.72 -3.90 -2.54
N LEU A 151 -1.72 -4.40 -3.77
CA LEU A 151 -2.93 -4.61 -4.55
C LEU A 151 -3.82 -5.68 -3.91
N ALA A 152 -5.14 -5.41 -3.84
CA ALA A 152 -6.10 -6.37 -3.30
C ALA A 152 -6.12 -7.65 -4.16
N ARG A 153 -5.91 -8.80 -3.53
CA ARG A 153 -5.80 -10.11 -4.18
C ARG A 153 -6.69 -11.16 -3.52
N LYS A 154 -6.97 -12.19 -4.26
CA LYS A 154 -7.61 -13.41 -3.77
C LYS A 154 -6.57 -14.33 -3.10
N ALA A 155 -7.00 -15.32 -2.35
CA ALA A 155 -6.13 -16.29 -1.68
C ALA A 155 -5.19 -17.06 -2.65
N ASN A 156 -5.56 -17.16 -3.91
CA ASN A 156 -4.74 -17.78 -4.96
C ASN A 156 -3.71 -16.83 -5.61
N GLY A 157 -3.55 -15.60 -5.10
CA GLY A 157 -2.61 -14.59 -5.59
C GLY A 157 -3.08 -13.82 -6.82
N THR A 158 -4.31 -14.02 -7.33
CA THR A 158 -4.83 -13.24 -8.46
C THR A 158 -5.51 -11.94 -7.97
N PRO A 159 -5.51 -10.86 -8.78
CA PRO A 159 -6.21 -9.63 -8.42
C PRO A 159 -7.69 -9.87 -8.17
N THR A 160 -8.30 -9.11 -7.25
CA THR A 160 -9.76 -9.08 -7.16
C THR A 160 -10.34 -8.29 -8.33
N HIS A 161 -11.63 -8.47 -8.62
CA HIS A 161 -12.31 -7.74 -9.69
C HIS A 161 -12.29 -6.20 -9.49
N LYS A 162 -12.21 -5.74 -8.23
CA LYS A 162 -12.19 -4.31 -7.86
C LYS A 162 -10.77 -3.73 -7.79
N THR A 163 -9.73 -4.55 -7.83
CA THR A 163 -8.33 -4.08 -7.77
C THR A 163 -8.07 -3.09 -8.91
N GLN A 164 -7.56 -1.92 -8.57
CA GLN A 164 -7.33 -0.83 -9.53
C GLN A 164 -5.83 -0.59 -9.73
N ARG A 165 -5.47 -0.19 -10.95
CA ARG A 165 -4.13 0.27 -11.29
C ARG A 165 -4.21 1.58 -12.07
N ASN A 166 -3.39 2.53 -11.73
CA ASN A 166 -3.21 3.76 -12.48
C ASN A 166 -2.19 3.51 -13.60
N PHE A 167 -2.52 3.85 -14.84
CA PHE A 167 -1.63 3.64 -15.99
C PHE A 167 -0.46 4.62 -16.07
N THR A 168 -0.57 5.75 -15.41
CA THR A 168 0.47 6.80 -15.43
C THR A 168 1.44 6.62 -14.28
N ASP A 169 0.93 6.18 -13.12
CA ASP A 169 1.68 6.01 -11.89
C ASP A 169 1.12 4.78 -11.15
N PRO A 170 1.67 3.58 -11.46
CA PRO A 170 1.17 2.32 -10.94
C PRO A 170 1.21 2.20 -9.42
N ASP A 171 2.15 2.86 -8.75
CA ASP A 171 2.35 2.81 -7.30
C ASP A 171 1.36 3.70 -6.54
N SER A 172 0.74 4.69 -7.22
CA SER A 172 -0.26 5.56 -6.60
C SER A 172 -1.54 4.80 -6.26
N HIS A 173 -2.15 5.14 -5.13
CA HIS A 173 -3.41 4.53 -4.70
C HIS A 173 -4.54 5.56 -4.59
N LEU A 174 -5.76 5.05 -4.72
CA LEU A 174 -6.95 5.86 -4.53
C LEU A 174 -7.13 6.17 -3.04
N MET A 175 -7.05 7.45 -2.70
CA MET A 175 -7.18 7.96 -1.33
C MET A 175 -8.34 8.95 -1.25
N LYS A 176 -8.96 9.04 -0.07
CA LYS A 176 -9.98 10.03 0.21
C LYS A 176 -9.32 11.26 0.85
N SER A 177 -9.44 12.42 0.21
CA SER A 177 -8.96 13.70 0.71
C SER A 177 -10.08 14.72 0.60
N ASP A 178 -10.44 15.39 1.69
CA ASP A 178 -11.46 16.45 1.77
C ASP A 178 -12.80 16.14 1.07
N GLY A 179 -13.26 14.90 1.24
CA GLY A 179 -14.52 14.44 0.65
C GLY A 179 -14.42 13.95 -0.79
N HIS A 180 -13.28 14.13 -1.45
CA HIS A 180 -13.00 13.67 -2.81
C HIS A 180 -12.06 12.47 -2.82
N TYR A 181 -12.00 11.77 -3.97
CA TYR A 181 -11.05 10.70 -4.19
C TYR A 181 -9.94 11.17 -5.13
N ILE A 182 -8.70 11.02 -4.69
CA ILE A 182 -7.49 11.33 -5.47
C ILE A 182 -6.64 10.08 -5.65
N GLN A 183 -5.92 10.02 -6.76
CA GLN A 183 -4.80 9.08 -6.93
C GLN A 183 -3.54 9.80 -6.43
N GLY A 184 -2.89 9.25 -5.42
CA GLY A 184 -1.74 9.93 -4.82
C GLY A 184 -1.04 9.09 -3.76
N TYR A 185 -0.27 9.80 -2.97
CA TYR A 185 0.53 9.29 -1.87
C TYR A 185 0.19 10.03 -0.58
N ASN A 186 0.43 9.37 0.54
CA ASN A 186 0.40 9.95 1.87
C ASN A 186 1.83 10.32 2.27
N CYS A 187 2.07 11.62 2.45
CA CYS A 187 3.36 12.15 2.87
C CYS A 187 3.33 12.41 4.37
N GLN A 188 4.31 11.88 5.09
CA GLN A 188 4.50 12.05 6.52
C GLN A 188 5.70 12.94 6.76
N LEU A 189 5.55 13.92 7.64
CA LEU A 189 6.61 14.86 8.02
C LEU A 189 6.77 14.86 9.53
N ALA A 190 8.02 14.77 10.01
CA ALA A 190 8.39 15.09 11.36
C ALA A 190 9.21 16.38 11.35
N VAL A 191 8.80 17.33 12.17
CA VAL A 191 9.41 18.66 12.21
C VAL A 191 9.88 18.95 13.63
N ASP A 192 11.12 19.41 13.75
CA ASP A 192 11.68 19.90 15.02
C ASP A 192 10.99 21.19 15.48
N SER A 193 10.71 21.28 16.79
CA SER A 193 9.99 22.41 17.38
C SER A 193 10.83 23.69 17.48
N ASP A 194 12.14 23.54 17.65
CA ASP A 194 12.99 24.68 17.99
C ASP A 194 13.46 25.42 16.73
N HIS A 195 13.76 24.69 15.66
CA HIS A 195 14.31 25.25 14.43
C HIS A 195 13.39 25.10 13.22
N GLN A 196 12.24 24.43 13.37
CA GLN A 196 11.29 24.13 12.27
C GLN A 196 11.96 23.41 11.08
N VAL A 197 12.89 22.52 11.38
CA VAL A 197 13.59 21.69 10.39
C VAL A 197 12.86 20.36 10.22
N ILE A 198 12.73 19.88 8.99
CA ILE A 198 12.23 18.54 8.71
C ILE A 198 13.29 17.52 9.15
N VAL A 199 13.02 16.76 10.21
CA VAL A 199 13.92 15.74 10.75
C VAL A 199 13.64 14.35 10.19
N ALA A 200 12.43 14.10 9.67
CA ALA A 200 12.14 12.88 8.94
C ALA A 200 11.03 13.11 7.91
N LEU A 201 11.16 12.41 6.78
CA LEU A 201 10.20 12.40 5.68
C LEU A 201 9.84 10.96 5.34
N GLY A 202 8.55 10.67 5.18
CA GLY A 202 8.06 9.38 4.71
C GLY A 202 7.02 9.55 3.62
N VAL A 203 7.09 8.74 2.56
CA VAL A 203 6.11 8.70 1.49
C VAL A 203 5.53 7.29 1.42
N SER A 204 4.21 7.19 1.45
CA SER A 204 3.47 5.94 1.43
C SER A 204 2.28 6.03 0.48
N ASN A 205 1.89 4.92 -0.11
CA ASN A 205 0.64 4.79 -0.87
C ASN A 205 -0.53 4.30 0.00
N GLN A 206 -0.33 4.25 1.32
CA GLN A 206 -1.33 3.82 2.30
C GLN A 206 -1.96 5.04 2.98
N ALA A 207 -3.30 5.14 2.95
CA ALA A 207 -4.02 6.31 3.44
C ALA A 207 -4.07 6.47 4.97
N PRO A 208 -4.25 5.41 5.80
CA PRO A 208 -4.32 5.59 7.25
C PRO A 208 -2.97 5.96 7.88
N ASP A 209 -2.93 7.07 8.65
CA ASP A 209 -1.69 7.52 9.30
C ASP A 209 -1.27 6.67 10.48
N VAL A 210 -2.19 5.89 11.03
CA VAL A 210 -1.98 5.09 12.26
C VAL A 210 -0.81 4.11 12.16
N GLU A 211 -0.54 3.59 10.96
CA GLU A 211 0.54 2.62 10.73
C GLU A 211 1.88 3.30 10.41
N HIS A 212 1.89 4.63 10.28
CA HIS A 212 3.10 5.37 9.91
C HIS A 212 3.91 5.87 11.11
N LEU A 213 3.36 5.84 12.34
CA LEU A 213 4.03 6.41 13.51
C LEU A 213 5.35 5.70 13.82
N GLU A 214 5.34 4.40 13.93
CA GLU A 214 6.53 3.62 14.28
C GLU A 214 7.64 3.73 13.23
N PRO A 215 7.38 3.57 11.92
CA PRO A 215 8.37 3.83 10.88
C PRO A 215 8.93 5.27 10.90
N MET A 216 8.09 6.25 11.22
CA MET A 216 8.56 7.64 11.34
C MET A 216 9.45 7.85 12.56
N LEU A 217 9.17 7.22 13.70
CA LEU A 217 10.06 7.25 14.88
C LEU A 217 11.42 6.63 14.59
N GLN A 218 11.46 5.51 13.86
CA GLN A 218 12.72 4.89 13.41
C GLN A 218 13.54 5.83 12.52
N ARG A 219 12.87 6.52 11.58
CA ARG A 219 13.52 7.52 10.71
C ARG A 219 14.02 8.73 11.47
N ILE A 220 13.27 9.21 12.47
CA ILE A 220 13.73 10.28 13.35
C ILE A 220 14.98 9.84 14.08
N ALA A 221 14.99 8.64 14.68
CA ALA A 221 16.15 8.11 15.38
C ALA A 221 17.38 7.98 14.47
N THR A 222 17.18 7.53 13.23
CA THR A 222 18.26 7.41 12.23
C THR A 222 18.81 8.77 11.82
N THR A 223 17.95 9.76 11.56
CA THR A 223 18.36 11.06 11.04
C THR A 223 18.90 11.98 12.14
N ALA A 224 18.20 12.06 13.29
CA ALA A 224 18.56 12.94 14.40
C ALA A 224 19.51 12.29 15.42
N GLY A 225 19.75 10.98 15.31
CA GLY A 225 20.58 10.21 16.26
C GLY A 225 19.92 9.95 17.62
N ALA A 226 18.68 10.41 17.84
CA ALA A 226 17.90 10.20 19.07
C ALA A 226 16.41 10.31 18.79
N LEU A 227 15.60 9.73 19.69
CA LEU A 227 14.17 9.92 19.73
C LEU A 227 13.83 11.23 20.49
N PRO A 228 12.69 11.88 20.17
CA PRO A 228 12.27 13.10 20.87
C PRO A 228 11.77 12.78 22.29
N ASP A 229 12.06 13.65 23.25
CA ASP A 229 11.48 13.57 24.60
C ASP A 229 9.96 13.82 24.59
N VAL A 230 9.51 14.72 23.72
CA VAL A 230 8.10 15.13 23.58
C VAL A 230 7.70 15.07 22.11
N MET A 231 6.52 14.50 21.84
CA MET A 231 5.98 14.42 20.48
C MET A 231 4.52 14.85 20.46
N THR A 232 4.13 15.60 19.43
CA THR A 232 2.74 15.93 19.13
C THR A 232 2.31 15.35 17.79
N ALA A 233 1.13 14.71 17.73
CA ALA A 233 0.59 14.16 16.48
C ALA A 233 -0.91 14.37 16.38
N ASP A 234 -1.45 14.38 15.17
CA ASP A 234 -2.88 14.55 14.94
C ASP A 234 -3.69 13.27 15.24
N ALA A 235 -5.00 13.34 15.02
CA ALA A 235 -5.90 12.25 15.34
C ALA A 235 -5.77 11.04 14.38
N GLY A 236 -5.14 11.20 13.22
CA GLY A 236 -4.87 10.12 12.27
C GLY A 236 -3.90 9.08 12.82
N TYR A 237 -2.98 9.51 13.70
CA TYR A 237 -2.00 8.64 14.35
C TYR A 237 -2.52 7.92 15.59
N TRP A 238 -3.74 8.23 16.04
CA TRP A 238 -4.22 7.65 17.28
C TRP A 238 -4.49 6.16 17.18
N SER A 239 -3.76 5.38 17.98
CA SER A 239 -4.11 4.01 18.38
C SER A 239 -3.58 3.75 19.80
N GLU A 240 -4.13 2.75 20.49
CA GLU A 240 -3.60 2.31 21.78
C GLU A 240 -2.18 1.76 21.64
N ASN A 241 -1.91 1.06 20.55
CA ASN A 241 -0.59 0.53 20.24
C ASN A 241 0.43 1.67 20.06
N ASN A 242 0.11 2.69 19.28
CA ASN A 242 1.01 3.83 19.08
C ASN A 242 1.30 4.58 20.39
N ALA A 243 0.27 4.77 21.23
CA ALA A 243 0.46 5.39 22.55
C ALA A 243 1.36 4.54 23.46
N LYS A 244 1.23 3.22 23.40
CA LYS A 244 2.06 2.26 24.13
C LYS A 244 3.49 2.26 23.62
N THR A 245 3.70 2.18 22.30
CA THR A 245 5.03 2.24 21.66
C THR A 245 5.78 3.52 22.06
N CYS A 246 5.13 4.69 22.04
CA CYS A 246 5.75 5.92 22.49
C CYS A 246 6.18 5.84 23.98
N ALA A 247 5.31 5.33 24.86
CA ALA A 247 5.61 5.21 26.28
C ALA A 247 6.76 4.23 26.56
N GLU A 248 6.83 3.10 25.83
CA GLU A 248 7.91 2.12 25.92
C GLU A 248 9.25 2.68 25.45
N GLN A 249 9.22 3.59 24.48
CA GLN A 249 10.41 4.31 23.99
C GLN A 249 10.76 5.58 24.79
N GLY A 250 10.03 5.86 25.88
CA GLY A 250 10.29 7.01 26.75
C GLY A 250 9.78 8.34 26.20
N ILE A 251 8.96 8.34 25.13
CA ILE A 251 8.44 9.55 24.49
C ILE A 251 7.18 10.04 25.20
N ASP A 252 7.18 11.30 25.65
CA ASP A 252 5.98 11.96 26.19
C ASP A 252 5.06 12.42 25.06
N ALA A 253 4.24 11.49 24.53
CA ALA A 253 3.41 11.72 23.36
C ALA A 253 2.08 12.42 23.67
N TYR A 254 1.70 13.36 22.80
CA TYR A 254 0.44 14.10 22.79
C TYR A 254 -0.27 13.87 21.45
N ILE A 255 -1.05 12.78 21.35
CA ILE A 255 -1.75 12.37 20.14
C ILE A 255 -3.24 12.70 20.29
N ALA A 256 -3.82 13.47 19.36
CA ALA A 256 -5.25 13.77 19.43
C ALA A 256 -6.08 12.49 19.33
N THR A 257 -7.09 12.34 20.20
CA THR A 257 -7.93 11.13 20.27
C THR A 257 -9.21 11.21 19.44
N GLY A 258 -9.36 12.27 18.64
CA GLY A 258 -10.51 12.52 17.77
C GLY A 258 -10.53 13.95 17.26
N ARG A 259 -11.32 14.20 16.22
CA ARG A 259 -11.55 15.56 15.70
C ARG A 259 -12.44 16.33 16.66
N LEU A 260 -12.03 17.55 16.98
CA LEU A 260 -12.85 18.50 17.72
C LEU A 260 -13.68 19.31 16.72
N PRO A 261 -14.96 19.62 17.02
CA PRO A 261 -15.71 20.59 16.26
C PRO A 261 -14.99 21.94 16.28
N HIS A 262 -14.91 22.60 15.12
CA HIS A 262 -14.31 23.93 15.02
C HIS A 262 -14.98 24.90 16.01
N GLY A 263 -14.19 25.65 16.79
CA GLY A 263 -14.68 26.69 17.68
C GLY A 263 -15.29 26.22 18.99
N GLN A 264 -15.32 24.94 19.31
CA GLN A 264 -15.79 24.44 20.59
C GLN A 264 -14.61 23.97 21.46
N PRO A 265 -14.17 24.74 22.47
CA PRO A 265 -13.22 24.25 23.44
C PRO A 265 -13.88 23.12 24.25
N LEU A 266 -13.19 21.99 24.35
CA LEU A 266 -13.68 20.92 25.22
C LEU A 266 -13.67 21.38 26.67
N PRO A 267 -14.75 21.16 27.40
CA PRO A 267 -14.79 21.50 28.82
C PRO A 267 -13.68 20.73 29.56
N PRO A 268 -12.97 21.38 30.49
CA PRO A 268 -11.95 20.70 31.28
C PRO A 268 -12.59 19.59 32.10
N LYS A 269 -12.07 18.38 32.00
CA LYS A 269 -12.47 17.27 32.88
C LYS A 269 -11.92 17.56 34.29
N ARG A 270 -12.82 17.75 35.25
CA ARG A 270 -12.50 17.97 36.69
C ARG A 270 -12.47 16.62 37.42
N GLY A 271 -11.76 16.57 38.54
CA GLY A 271 -11.68 15.41 39.42
C GLY A 271 -10.52 14.45 39.14
N PRO A 272 -10.26 13.45 39.97
CA PRO A 272 -9.18 12.46 39.78
C PRO A 272 -9.45 11.58 38.57
N MET A 273 -8.37 11.04 37.98
CA MET A 273 -8.46 10.07 36.88
C MET A 273 -9.04 8.75 37.45
N PRO A 274 -10.07 8.15 36.84
CA PRO A 274 -10.48 6.81 37.18
C PRO A 274 -9.30 5.84 37.06
N LYS A 275 -9.16 4.90 38.01
CA LYS A 275 -8.05 3.94 38.02
C LYS A 275 -8.10 3.01 36.82
N ASP A 276 -9.29 2.73 36.32
CA ASP A 276 -9.64 1.86 35.19
C ASP A 276 -9.85 2.62 33.86
N ALA A 277 -9.44 3.91 33.82
CA ALA A 277 -9.56 4.70 32.59
C ALA A 277 -8.79 4.02 31.43
N ASP A 278 -9.46 3.90 30.28
CA ASP A 278 -8.85 3.40 29.06
C ASP A 278 -7.73 4.31 28.52
N PRO A 279 -6.82 3.84 27.69
CA PRO A 279 -5.72 4.63 27.15
C PRO A 279 -6.19 5.88 26.41
N LYS A 280 -7.33 5.80 25.71
CA LYS A 280 -7.91 6.93 24.98
C LYS A 280 -8.40 8.03 25.93
N ALA A 281 -9.08 7.65 27.02
CA ALA A 281 -9.52 8.59 28.03
C ALA A 281 -8.36 9.26 28.77
N ARG A 282 -7.28 8.51 29.03
CA ARG A 282 -6.04 9.03 29.61
C ARG A 282 -5.38 10.07 28.69
N MET A 283 -5.20 9.76 27.43
CA MET A 283 -4.63 10.67 26.43
C MET A 283 -5.51 11.92 26.24
N ALA A 284 -6.83 11.73 26.09
CA ALA A 284 -7.77 12.85 25.99
C ALA A 284 -7.72 13.79 27.21
N ARG A 285 -7.49 13.25 28.40
CA ARG A 285 -7.33 14.04 29.60
C ARG A 285 -5.98 14.74 29.68
N LYS A 286 -4.89 14.06 29.28
CA LYS A 286 -3.56 14.63 29.16
C LYS A 286 -3.59 15.88 28.26
N LEU A 287 -4.18 15.77 27.08
CA LEU A 287 -4.36 16.88 26.13
C LEU A 287 -5.18 18.05 26.65
N ARG A 288 -6.10 17.82 27.61
CA ARG A 288 -6.95 18.85 28.25
C ARG A 288 -6.34 19.45 29.49
N SER A 289 -5.22 18.94 29.98
CA SER A 289 -4.47 19.57 31.07
C SER A 289 -3.91 20.92 30.62
N LYS A 290 -3.60 21.82 31.56
CA LYS A 290 -3.01 23.12 31.23
C LYS A 290 -1.72 22.98 30.43
N THR A 291 -0.84 22.09 30.86
CA THR A 291 0.43 21.80 30.17
C THR A 291 0.19 21.11 28.83
N GLY A 292 -0.63 20.06 28.78
CA GLY A 292 -0.89 19.34 27.56
C GLY A 292 -1.57 20.14 26.46
N SER A 293 -2.50 21.02 26.86
CA SER A 293 -3.15 21.97 25.95
C SER A 293 -2.15 22.98 25.36
N ALA A 294 -1.22 23.48 26.18
CA ALA A 294 -0.19 24.41 25.73
C ALA A 294 0.78 23.76 24.76
N ILE A 295 1.27 22.53 25.07
CA ILE A 295 2.16 21.76 24.19
C ILE A 295 1.47 21.43 22.86
N TYR A 296 0.24 20.90 22.92
CA TYR A 296 -0.47 20.50 21.71
C TYR A 296 -0.85 21.68 20.82
N ALA A 297 -1.10 22.86 21.39
CA ALA A 297 -1.41 24.07 20.63
C ALA A 297 -0.26 24.52 19.72
N GLN A 298 1.00 24.24 20.10
CA GLN A 298 2.18 24.58 19.31
C GLN A 298 2.28 23.79 18.03
N ARG A 299 1.65 22.58 17.93
CA ARG A 299 1.74 21.70 16.77
C ARG A 299 1.51 22.42 15.44
N LYS A 300 0.46 23.24 15.36
CA LYS A 300 0.15 23.98 14.15
C LYS A 300 1.24 24.99 13.77
N ALA A 301 1.73 25.73 14.75
CA ALA A 301 2.79 26.72 14.52
C ALA A 301 4.12 26.08 14.11
N ILE A 302 4.36 24.81 14.49
CA ILE A 302 5.57 24.07 14.12
C ILE A 302 5.46 23.52 12.69
N VAL A 303 4.34 22.87 12.35
CA VAL A 303 4.21 22.07 11.13
C VAL A 303 3.68 22.88 9.94
N GLU A 304 2.71 23.78 10.15
CA GLU A 304 2.06 24.52 9.06
C GLU A 304 3.05 25.40 8.25
N PRO A 305 4.02 26.13 8.86
CA PRO A 305 4.98 26.91 8.08
C PRO A 305 5.87 26.07 7.17
N VAL A 306 6.09 24.81 7.51
CA VAL A 306 6.95 23.88 6.75
C VAL A 306 6.18 23.23 5.58
N ASN A 307 4.86 23.12 5.70
CA ASN A 307 4.00 22.58 4.66
C ASN A 307 3.62 23.62 3.58
N GLY A 308 3.99 24.88 3.75
CA GLY A 308 3.76 25.97 2.78
C GLY A 308 2.33 26.40 2.74
#